data_96f33ec6083d0b4622ee9fe829586464
#
_entry.id   96f33ec6083d0b4622ee9fe829586464
#
_cell.length_a   1.000
_cell.length_b   1.000
_cell.length_c   1.000
_cell.angle_alpha   90.00
_cell.angle_beta   90.00
_cell.angle_gamma   90.00
#
_symmetry.space_group_name_H-M   'P 1'
#
loop_
_entity.id
_entity.type
_entity.pdbx_description
1 polymer ?
#
loop_
_entity_poly.entity_id
_entity_poly.type
_entity_poly.pdbx_seq_one_letter_code
_entity_poly.pdbx_strand_id
1 'polypeptide(L)'
;FVYSSLFGEKPDLLEIYRYFRINYFSNVDEFYDLFFKELNRDLSKFFKDNKKKIENIRSQPHQFYSINDIKFRLVRDVLLNREDYQEIMFKMFRKKNFVPKDYYKILFMNNEHIVKMRKLGHSIGIHSHTHPTSIEKLSLEEQTNEYTKSITILSKILNCDRKEIKSMSHPCGRYNQHTLKILKDL
;
A
#
# COMPACT_ATOMS: atom_id res chain seq x y z
N PHE A 1 13.59 -4.17 2.55
CA PHE A 1 12.75 -5.15 1.84
C PHE A 1 11.93 -4.43 0.78
N VAL A 2 11.69 -5.10 -0.36
CA VAL A 2 10.97 -4.50 -1.48
C VAL A 2 9.90 -5.44 -2.02
N TYR A 3 8.70 -4.92 -2.28
CA TYR A 3 7.69 -5.65 -3.03
C TYR A 3 7.86 -5.35 -4.53
N SER A 4 7.92 -6.40 -5.32
CA SER A 4 8.50 -6.32 -6.67
C SER A 4 7.59 -5.70 -7.74
N SER A 5 6.30 -5.49 -7.46
CA SER A 5 5.42 -4.76 -8.38
C SER A 5 5.75 -3.27 -8.50
N LEU A 6 6.57 -2.72 -7.58
CA LEU A 6 7.11 -1.35 -7.71
C LEU A 6 7.96 -1.14 -8.95
N PHE A 7 8.56 -2.23 -9.49
CA PHE A 7 9.41 -2.18 -10.67
C PHE A 7 8.65 -2.44 -11.97
N GLY A 8 7.32 -2.50 -11.90
CA GLY A 8 6.46 -2.63 -13.06
C GLY A 8 6.14 -1.29 -13.72
N GLU A 9 5.49 -1.35 -14.88
CA GLU A 9 5.07 -0.16 -15.64
C GLU A 9 3.98 0.67 -14.93
N LYS A 10 3.26 0.05 -13.99
CA LYS A 10 2.19 0.70 -13.22
C LYS A 10 2.47 0.55 -11.73
N PRO A 11 3.14 1.54 -11.12
CA PRO A 11 3.38 1.53 -9.69
C PRO A 11 2.08 1.58 -8.89
N ASP A 12 2.10 1.03 -7.69
CA ASP A 12 0.96 1.08 -6.77
C ASP A 12 0.58 2.53 -6.46
N LEU A 13 -0.71 2.85 -6.57
CA LEU A 13 -1.20 4.20 -6.36
C LEU A 13 -1.23 4.63 -4.88
N LEU A 14 -0.99 3.72 -3.94
CA LEU A 14 -1.06 4.03 -2.51
C LEU A 14 -0.11 5.16 -2.11
N GLU A 15 1.13 5.12 -2.57
CA GLU A 15 2.13 6.17 -2.26
C GLU A 15 1.81 7.47 -2.99
N ILE A 16 1.22 7.40 -4.18
CA ILE A 16 0.71 8.56 -4.90
C ILE A 16 -0.43 9.23 -4.12
N TYR A 17 -1.37 8.45 -3.57
CA TYR A 17 -2.46 8.97 -2.74
C TYR A 17 -1.93 9.61 -1.44
N ARG A 18 -0.93 9.00 -0.80
CA ARG A 18 -0.28 9.56 0.39
C ARG A 18 0.42 10.86 0.09
N TYR A 19 1.22 10.90 -0.98
CA TYR A 19 1.92 12.10 -1.41
C TYR A 19 0.96 13.25 -1.72
N PHE A 20 -0.10 12.96 -2.49
CA PHE A 20 -1.14 13.93 -2.82
C PHE A 20 -1.80 14.49 -1.56
N ARG A 21 -2.21 13.63 -0.62
CA ARG A 21 -2.84 14.06 0.64
C ARG A 21 -1.95 14.98 1.47
N ILE A 22 -0.65 14.75 1.48
CA ILE A 22 0.29 15.51 2.31
C ILE A 22 0.71 16.82 1.63
N ASN A 23 0.85 16.84 0.32
CA ASN A 23 1.54 17.93 -0.37
C ASN A 23 0.62 18.86 -1.18
N TYR A 24 -0.65 18.50 -1.38
CA TYR A 24 -1.58 19.26 -2.23
C TYR A 24 -2.70 19.97 -1.46
N PHE A 25 -2.62 19.97 -0.14
CA PHE A 25 -3.57 20.59 0.77
C PHE A 25 -2.81 21.39 1.82
N SER A 26 -3.39 22.50 2.29
CA SER A 26 -2.78 23.31 3.34
C SER A 26 -2.76 22.59 4.69
N ASN A 27 -3.72 21.71 4.89
CA ASN A 27 -3.82 20.80 6.02
C ASN A 27 -4.60 19.53 5.62
N VAL A 28 -4.54 18.51 6.45
CA VAL A 28 -5.16 17.22 6.14
C VAL A 28 -6.71 17.26 6.18
N ASP A 29 -7.31 18.19 6.91
CA ASP A 29 -8.76 18.32 6.98
C ASP A 29 -9.35 18.80 5.66
N GLU A 30 -8.68 19.71 4.93
CA GLU A 30 -9.07 20.08 3.56
C GLU A 30 -9.11 18.88 2.60
N PHE A 31 -8.20 17.90 2.79
CA PHE A 31 -8.24 16.65 2.01
C PHE A 31 -9.52 15.87 2.33
N TYR A 32 -9.86 15.73 3.62
CA TYR A 32 -11.08 14.99 4.01
C TYR A 32 -12.34 15.71 3.52
N ASP A 33 -12.40 17.03 3.64
CA ASP A 33 -13.55 17.81 3.17
C ASP A 33 -13.75 17.63 1.65
N LEU A 34 -12.67 17.72 0.88
CA LEU A 34 -12.75 17.46 -0.57
C LEU A 34 -13.15 16.03 -0.87
N PHE A 35 -12.59 15.05 -0.14
CA PHE A 35 -12.93 13.64 -0.32
C PHE A 35 -14.42 13.37 -0.10
N PHE A 36 -14.96 13.83 1.02
CA PHE A 36 -16.38 13.64 1.33
C PHE A 36 -17.30 14.41 0.37
N LYS A 37 -16.87 15.58 -0.10
CA LYS A 37 -17.56 16.32 -1.15
C LYS A 37 -17.61 15.56 -2.47
N GLU A 38 -16.49 14.96 -2.90
CA GLU A 38 -16.43 14.19 -4.15
C GLU A 38 -17.15 12.84 -4.06
N LEU A 39 -17.20 12.25 -2.88
CA LEU A 39 -17.99 11.05 -2.62
C LEU A 39 -19.49 11.31 -2.84
N ASN A 40 -19.96 12.54 -2.50
CA ASN A 40 -21.32 13.00 -2.73
C ASN A 40 -22.41 12.02 -2.27
N ARG A 41 -22.27 11.45 -1.06
CA ARG A 41 -23.23 10.51 -0.45
C ARG A 41 -23.62 10.99 0.94
N ASP A 42 -24.89 10.83 1.33
CA ASP A 42 -25.28 10.97 2.73
C ASP A 42 -24.72 9.81 3.55
N LEU A 43 -23.81 10.13 4.45
CA LEU A 43 -23.14 9.19 5.35
C LEU A 43 -23.72 9.17 6.77
N SER A 44 -24.79 9.90 7.03
CA SER A 44 -25.37 10.06 8.38
C SER A 44 -25.73 8.71 8.99
N LYS A 45 -26.42 7.85 8.24
CA LYS A 45 -26.76 6.50 8.67
C LYS A 45 -25.52 5.64 8.87
N PHE A 46 -24.58 5.66 7.91
CA PHE A 46 -23.34 4.88 7.98
C PHE A 46 -22.53 5.21 9.24
N PHE A 47 -22.34 6.49 9.55
CA PHE A 47 -21.61 6.89 10.75
C PHE A 47 -22.37 6.60 12.04
N LYS A 48 -23.71 6.69 12.03
CA LYS A 48 -24.55 6.29 13.17
C LYS A 48 -24.39 4.80 13.46
N ASP A 49 -24.46 3.95 12.46
CA ASP A 49 -24.34 2.50 12.59
C ASP A 49 -22.92 2.08 13.05
N ASN A 50 -21.90 2.86 12.70
CA ASN A 50 -20.49 2.62 13.06
C ASN A 50 -20.02 3.43 14.29
N LYS A 51 -20.91 4.10 15.02
CA LYS A 51 -20.55 4.99 16.14
C LYS A 51 -19.66 4.31 17.17
N LYS A 52 -20.04 3.13 17.65
CA LYS A 52 -19.24 2.35 18.61
C LYS A 52 -17.84 2.02 18.11
N LYS A 53 -17.70 1.68 16.82
CA LYS A 53 -16.40 1.39 16.20
C LYS A 53 -15.51 2.63 16.16
N ILE A 54 -16.09 3.78 15.83
CA ILE A 54 -15.39 5.07 15.82
C ILE A 54 -14.89 5.43 17.22
N GLU A 55 -15.76 5.31 18.23
CA GLU A 55 -15.42 5.58 19.62
C GLU A 55 -14.35 4.63 20.16
N ASN A 56 -14.45 3.34 19.87
CA ASN A 56 -13.45 2.35 20.25
C ASN A 56 -12.06 2.64 19.64
N ILE A 57 -12.00 3.02 18.37
CA ILE A 57 -10.73 3.40 17.74
C ILE A 57 -10.18 4.65 18.44
N ARG A 58 -11.01 5.65 18.72
CA ARG A 58 -10.60 6.90 19.34
C ARG A 58 -10.08 6.73 20.78
N SER A 59 -10.65 5.77 21.53
CA SER A 59 -10.31 5.54 22.94
C SER A 59 -9.06 4.66 23.15
N GLN A 60 -8.45 4.13 22.07
CA GLN A 60 -7.23 3.32 22.20
C GLN A 60 -6.04 4.16 22.67
N PRO A 61 -5.21 3.63 23.57
CA PRO A 61 -3.98 4.28 23.97
C PRO A 61 -3.09 4.53 22.73
N HIS A 62 -2.41 5.68 22.68
CA HIS A 62 -1.53 6.08 21.57
C HIS A 62 -2.22 6.27 20.22
N GLN A 63 -3.52 6.59 20.22
CA GLN A 63 -4.24 6.86 18.98
C GLN A 63 -3.89 8.26 18.44
N PHE A 64 -3.23 8.29 17.28
CA PHE A 64 -2.80 9.53 16.62
C PHE A 64 -3.80 10.02 15.55
N TYR A 65 -4.90 9.30 15.33
CA TYR A 65 -5.83 9.62 14.26
C TYR A 65 -6.90 10.63 14.72
N SER A 66 -7.10 11.69 13.93
CA SER A 66 -8.22 12.60 14.11
C SER A 66 -9.55 11.88 13.83
N ILE A 67 -10.66 12.46 14.29
CA ILE A 67 -11.99 11.92 13.99
C ILE A 67 -12.26 11.86 12.48
N ASN A 68 -11.76 12.83 11.73
CA ASN A 68 -11.90 12.87 10.27
C ASN A 68 -11.07 11.78 9.60
N ASP A 69 -9.85 11.48 10.09
CA ASP A 69 -9.06 10.35 9.60
C ASP A 69 -9.76 9.01 9.87
N ILE A 70 -10.33 8.83 11.06
CA ILE A 70 -11.08 7.60 11.39
C ILE A 70 -12.29 7.43 10.47
N LYS A 71 -13.06 8.49 10.26
CA LYS A 71 -14.22 8.50 9.34
C LYS A 71 -13.80 8.20 7.91
N PHE A 72 -12.75 8.85 7.42
CA PHE A 72 -12.18 8.60 6.09
C PHE A 72 -11.76 7.14 5.91
N ARG A 73 -11.02 6.58 6.86
CA ARG A 73 -10.59 5.16 6.81
C ARG A 73 -11.77 4.21 6.81
N LEU A 74 -12.78 4.44 7.63
CA LEU A 74 -13.99 3.62 7.63
C LEU A 74 -14.73 3.66 6.29
N VAL A 75 -14.87 4.82 5.69
CA VAL A 75 -15.51 4.95 4.38
C VAL A 75 -14.66 4.22 3.32
N ARG A 76 -13.36 4.47 3.29
CA ARG A 76 -12.44 3.84 2.34
C ARG A 76 -12.41 2.32 2.46
N ASP A 77 -12.34 1.78 3.70
CA ASP A 77 -12.03 0.37 3.94
C ASP A 77 -13.28 -0.51 4.10
N VAL A 78 -14.46 0.09 4.37
CA VAL A 78 -15.69 -0.64 4.68
C VAL A 78 -16.82 -0.34 3.69
N LEU A 79 -16.94 0.91 3.24
CA LEU A 79 -18.05 1.34 2.40
C LEU A 79 -17.71 1.28 0.90
N LEU A 80 -16.47 1.62 0.53
CA LEU A 80 -16.03 1.70 -0.87
C LEU A 80 -15.33 0.40 -1.30
N ASN A 81 -15.51 0.03 -2.56
CA ASN A 81 -14.60 -0.88 -3.22
C ASN A 81 -13.37 -0.11 -3.75
N ARG A 82 -12.43 -0.83 -4.33
CA ARG A 82 -11.18 -0.25 -4.84
C ARG A 82 -11.41 0.71 -6.00
N GLU A 83 -12.32 0.37 -6.88
CA GLU A 83 -12.65 1.13 -8.08
C GLU A 83 -13.32 2.47 -7.72
N ASP A 84 -14.32 2.44 -6.83
CA ASP A 84 -14.99 3.64 -6.34
C ASP A 84 -14.02 4.60 -5.65
N TYR A 85 -13.13 4.06 -4.78
CA TYR A 85 -12.11 4.86 -4.12
C TYR A 85 -11.15 5.51 -5.12
N GLN A 86 -10.69 4.74 -6.10
CA GLN A 86 -9.81 5.24 -7.16
C GLN A 86 -10.47 6.33 -7.99
N GLU A 87 -11.75 6.18 -8.32
CA GLU A 87 -12.51 7.18 -9.07
C GLU A 87 -12.58 8.52 -8.31
N ILE A 88 -12.89 8.47 -7.00
CA ILE A 88 -12.93 9.67 -6.14
C ILE A 88 -11.55 10.34 -6.12
N MET A 89 -10.48 9.57 -5.91
CA MET A 89 -9.12 10.12 -5.89
C MET A 89 -8.76 10.78 -7.22
N PHE A 90 -9.14 10.20 -8.36
CA PHE A 90 -8.89 10.81 -9.67
C PHE A 90 -9.72 12.08 -9.91
N LYS A 91 -10.94 12.17 -9.38
CA LYS A 91 -11.71 13.43 -9.37
C LYS A 91 -10.97 14.52 -8.59
N MET A 92 -10.45 14.17 -7.41
CA MET A 92 -9.67 15.08 -6.58
C MET A 92 -8.35 15.51 -7.26
N PHE A 93 -7.63 14.59 -7.92
CA PHE A 93 -6.43 14.90 -8.71
C PHE A 93 -6.71 15.95 -9.78
N ARG A 94 -7.78 15.77 -10.55
CA ARG A 94 -8.18 16.75 -11.57
C ARG A 94 -8.48 18.13 -10.97
N LYS A 95 -9.18 18.18 -9.83
CA LYS A 95 -9.51 19.46 -9.16
C LYS A 95 -8.29 20.20 -8.62
N LYS A 96 -7.25 19.47 -8.27
CA LYS A 96 -6.00 20.04 -7.74
C LYS A 96 -4.89 20.12 -8.80
N ASN A 97 -5.20 19.86 -10.09
CA ASN A 97 -4.22 19.79 -11.18
C ASN A 97 -3.01 18.89 -10.86
N PHE A 98 -3.27 17.79 -10.17
CA PHE A 98 -2.25 16.83 -9.79
C PHE A 98 -2.09 15.77 -10.88
N VAL A 99 -0.87 15.60 -11.39
CA VAL A 99 -0.52 14.60 -12.41
C VAL A 99 0.33 13.51 -11.77
N PRO A 100 -0.22 12.30 -11.49
CA PRO A 100 0.50 11.22 -10.79
C PRO A 100 1.86 10.86 -11.41
N LYS A 101 1.95 10.84 -12.74
CA LYS A 101 3.16 10.45 -13.47
C LYS A 101 4.38 11.31 -13.16
N ASP A 102 4.18 12.58 -12.82
CA ASP A 102 5.26 13.53 -12.53
C ASP A 102 6.03 13.13 -11.25
N TYR A 103 5.40 12.32 -10.39
CA TYR A 103 5.93 11.93 -9.09
C TYR A 103 6.49 10.52 -9.04
N TYR A 104 6.34 9.71 -10.09
CA TYR A 104 6.83 8.32 -10.09
C TYR A 104 8.33 8.21 -9.83
N LYS A 105 9.13 9.08 -10.45
CA LYS A 105 10.59 9.07 -10.25
C LYS A 105 11.03 9.53 -8.85
N ILE A 106 10.18 10.26 -8.14
CA ILE A 106 10.46 10.78 -6.80
C ILE A 106 10.04 9.77 -5.75
N LEU A 107 8.88 9.13 -5.93
CA LEU A 107 8.25 8.30 -4.93
C LEU A 107 8.67 6.84 -5.00
N PHE A 108 9.10 6.36 -6.17
CA PHE A 108 9.41 4.96 -6.36
C PHE A 108 10.88 4.73 -6.70
N MET A 109 11.42 3.68 -6.10
CA MET A 109 12.75 3.20 -6.45
C MET A 109 12.71 2.54 -7.83
N ASN A 110 13.75 2.73 -8.61
CA ASN A 110 13.99 2.00 -9.85
C ASN A 110 15.03 0.89 -9.67
N ASN A 111 15.28 0.12 -10.71
CA ASN A 111 16.24 -0.98 -10.70
C ASN A 111 17.66 -0.50 -10.33
N GLU A 112 18.07 0.67 -10.81
CA GLU A 112 19.39 1.24 -10.54
C GLU A 112 19.59 1.56 -9.07
N HIS A 113 18.55 2.04 -8.40
CA HIS A 113 18.57 2.30 -6.97
C HIS A 113 18.82 1.03 -6.16
N ILE A 114 18.16 -0.08 -6.53
CA ILE A 114 18.34 -1.38 -5.87
C ILE A 114 19.75 -1.92 -6.07
N VAL A 115 20.27 -1.85 -7.31
CA VAL A 115 21.65 -2.25 -7.62
C VAL A 115 22.65 -1.40 -6.85
N LYS A 116 22.44 -0.08 -6.80
CA LYS A 116 23.31 0.83 -6.02
C LYS A 116 23.32 0.50 -4.53
N MET A 117 22.15 0.24 -3.93
CA MET A 117 22.07 -0.17 -2.51
C MET A 117 22.83 -1.46 -2.26
N ARG A 118 22.69 -2.47 -3.14
CA ARG A 118 23.47 -3.73 -3.04
C ARG A 118 24.98 -3.47 -3.10
N LYS A 119 25.43 -2.63 -4.04
CA LYS A 119 26.85 -2.25 -4.17
C LYS A 119 27.39 -1.51 -2.94
N LEU A 120 26.54 -0.77 -2.22
CA LEU A 120 26.88 -0.09 -0.98
C LEU A 120 26.86 -1.02 0.26
N GLY A 121 26.68 -2.34 0.06
CA GLY A 121 26.71 -3.33 1.15
C GLY A 121 25.37 -3.61 1.81
N HIS A 122 24.26 -3.02 1.35
CA HIS A 122 22.95 -3.33 1.93
C HIS A 122 22.45 -4.71 1.49
N SER A 123 21.86 -5.45 2.42
CA SER A 123 21.11 -6.66 2.12
C SER A 123 19.76 -6.30 1.52
N ILE A 124 19.44 -6.88 0.36
CA ILE A 124 18.16 -6.68 -0.31
C ILE A 124 17.32 -7.94 -0.14
N GLY A 125 16.12 -7.81 0.38
CA GLY A 125 15.21 -8.92 0.64
C GLY A 125 13.84 -8.72 0.00
N ILE A 126 13.06 -9.80 -0.14
CA ILE A 126 11.72 -9.79 -0.72
C ILE A 126 10.66 -9.36 0.30
N HIS A 127 9.55 -8.81 -0.22
CA HIS A 127 8.38 -8.39 0.56
C HIS A 127 7.08 -8.71 -0.20
N SER A 128 6.99 -9.92 -0.79
CA SER A 128 6.02 -10.35 -1.80
C SER A 128 6.09 -9.59 -3.12
N HIS A 129 5.20 -9.90 -4.05
CA HIS A 129 5.11 -9.20 -5.34
C HIS A 129 4.20 -7.98 -5.28
N THR A 130 2.96 -8.14 -4.82
CA THR A 130 1.92 -7.09 -4.84
C THR A 130 1.60 -6.48 -3.47
N HIS A 131 2.28 -6.93 -2.42
CA HIS A 131 2.05 -6.50 -1.04
C HIS A 131 0.60 -6.74 -0.55
N PRO A 132 0.06 -7.97 -0.64
CA PRO A 132 -1.27 -8.25 -0.15
C PRO A 132 -1.35 -8.04 1.37
N THR A 133 -2.35 -7.30 1.84
CA THR A 133 -2.53 -6.97 3.26
C THR A 133 -2.96 -8.15 4.13
N SER A 134 -3.39 -9.24 3.50
CA SER A 134 -3.85 -10.48 4.15
C SER A 134 -3.36 -11.71 3.37
N ILE A 135 -2.03 -11.83 3.21
CA ILE A 135 -1.41 -12.91 2.44
C ILE A 135 -1.79 -14.30 2.96
N GLU A 136 -2.05 -14.42 4.27
CA GLU A 136 -2.45 -15.66 4.92
C GLU A 136 -3.82 -16.19 4.48
N LYS A 137 -4.63 -15.32 3.83
CA LYS A 137 -5.95 -15.68 3.29
C LYS A 137 -5.92 -16.13 1.83
N LEU A 138 -4.80 -15.89 1.15
CA LEU A 138 -4.60 -16.36 -0.20
C LEU A 138 -4.41 -17.87 -0.25
N SER A 139 -4.80 -18.48 -1.37
CA SER A 139 -4.52 -19.91 -1.62
C SER A 139 -3.01 -20.21 -1.62
N LEU A 140 -2.65 -21.48 -1.49
CA LEU A 140 -1.25 -21.91 -1.57
C LEU A 140 -0.60 -21.46 -2.91
N GLU A 141 -1.34 -21.60 -4.00
CA GLU A 141 -0.88 -21.23 -5.34
C GLU A 141 -0.63 -19.70 -5.45
N GLU A 142 -1.57 -18.90 -4.99
CA GLU A 142 -1.44 -17.44 -4.99
C GLU A 142 -0.24 -16.97 -4.14
N GLN A 143 -0.08 -17.53 -2.93
CA GLN A 143 1.08 -17.24 -2.09
C GLN A 143 2.39 -17.65 -2.76
N THR A 144 2.43 -18.84 -3.38
CA THR A 144 3.60 -19.32 -4.13
C THR A 144 3.95 -18.37 -5.27
N ASN A 145 2.95 -17.92 -6.03
CA ASN A 145 3.14 -16.95 -7.10
C ASN A 145 3.69 -15.61 -6.60
N GLU A 146 3.16 -15.08 -5.48
CA GLU A 146 3.63 -13.85 -4.85
C GLU A 146 5.13 -13.89 -4.52
N TYR A 147 5.60 -14.96 -3.89
CA TYR A 147 7.00 -15.07 -3.48
C TYR A 147 7.93 -15.45 -4.63
N THR A 148 7.52 -16.40 -5.48
CA THR A 148 8.33 -16.84 -6.64
C THR A 148 8.53 -15.71 -7.64
N LYS A 149 7.48 -14.93 -7.89
CA LYS A 149 7.56 -13.77 -8.79
C LYS A 149 8.46 -12.68 -8.20
N SER A 150 8.34 -12.42 -6.90
CA SER A 150 9.15 -11.45 -6.20
C SER A 150 10.64 -11.79 -6.27
N ILE A 151 11.03 -13.00 -5.90
CA ILE A 151 12.44 -13.42 -5.91
C ILE A 151 13.00 -13.46 -7.33
N THR A 152 12.19 -13.87 -8.32
CA THR A 152 12.61 -13.91 -9.74
C THR A 152 12.92 -12.52 -10.27
N ILE A 153 12.05 -11.53 -10.00
CA ILE A 153 12.26 -10.14 -10.43
C ILE A 153 13.50 -9.58 -9.76
N LEU A 154 13.62 -9.77 -8.44
CA LEU A 154 14.73 -9.21 -7.68
C LEU A 154 16.09 -9.82 -8.07
N SER A 155 16.15 -11.15 -8.29
CA SER A 155 17.38 -11.81 -8.73
C SER A 155 17.83 -11.33 -10.12
N LYS A 156 16.89 -11.06 -11.04
CA LYS A 156 17.19 -10.46 -12.35
C LYS A 156 17.73 -9.03 -12.20
N ILE A 157 17.12 -8.19 -11.38
CA ILE A 157 17.58 -6.81 -11.13
C ILE A 157 18.99 -6.82 -10.55
N LEU A 158 19.26 -7.70 -9.60
CA LEU A 158 20.55 -7.80 -8.90
C LEU A 158 21.60 -8.59 -9.69
N ASN A 159 21.21 -9.24 -10.79
CA ASN A 159 22.05 -10.15 -11.58
C ASN A 159 22.75 -11.20 -10.68
N CYS A 160 21.97 -11.90 -9.84
CA CYS A 160 22.46 -12.88 -8.88
C CYS A 160 21.60 -14.15 -8.87
N ASP A 161 22.10 -15.23 -8.27
CA ASP A 161 21.28 -16.42 -8.02
C ASP A 161 20.18 -16.11 -7.00
N ARG A 162 19.01 -16.74 -7.16
CA ARG A 162 17.89 -16.60 -6.22
C ARG A 162 18.31 -16.94 -4.79
N LYS A 163 19.18 -17.94 -4.60
CA LYS A 163 19.72 -18.38 -3.32
C LYS A 163 20.55 -17.34 -2.59
N GLU A 164 20.99 -16.29 -3.27
CA GLU A 164 21.70 -15.17 -2.64
C GLU A 164 20.75 -14.21 -1.92
N ILE A 165 19.44 -14.25 -2.26
CA ILE A 165 18.41 -13.42 -1.62
C ILE A 165 17.87 -14.19 -0.41
N LYS A 166 18.52 -14.04 0.74
CA LYS A 166 18.28 -14.85 1.95
C LYS A 166 17.35 -14.20 2.97
N SER A 167 16.81 -13.04 2.68
CA SER A 167 15.99 -12.31 3.65
C SER A 167 14.64 -11.93 3.08
N MET A 168 13.65 -11.92 3.96
CA MET A 168 12.29 -11.49 3.63
C MET A 168 11.63 -10.81 4.82
N SER A 169 10.59 -10.05 4.53
CA SER A 169 9.66 -9.51 5.53
C SER A 169 8.23 -9.83 5.08
N HIS A 170 7.37 -10.19 6.03
CA HIS A 170 5.97 -10.50 5.72
C HIS A 170 5.16 -9.20 5.51
N PRO A 171 4.39 -9.07 4.43
CA PRO A 171 3.45 -7.97 4.25
C PRO A 171 2.52 -7.84 5.47
N CYS A 172 2.45 -6.65 6.06
CA CYS A 172 1.68 -6.37 7.27
C CYS A 172 1.96 -7.32 8.46
N GLY A 173 3.11 -8.01 8.48
CA GLY A 173 3.46 -9.01 9.50
C GLY A 173 2.61 -10.28 9.45
N ARG A 174 1.84 -10.52 8.37
CA ARG A 174 0.89 -11.63 8.26
C ARG A 174 1.48 -12.80 7.50
N TYR A 175 1.22 -14.01 7.99
CA TYR A 175 1.65 -15.27 7.38
C TYR A 175 0.88 -16.46 7.97
N ASN A 176 0.97 -17.62 7.33
CA ASN A 176 0.47 -18.90 7.82
C ASN A 176 1.48 -20.02 7.54
N GLN A 177 1.12 -21.27 7.84
CA GLN A 177 2.01 -22.42 7.64
C GLN A 177 2.36 -22.65 6.16
N HIS A 178 1.44 -22.34 5.22
CA HIS A 178 1.74 -22.40 3.79
C HIS A 178 2.83 -21.39 3.42
N THR A 179 2.75 -20.17 3.94
CA THR A 179 3.75 -19.12 3.74
C THR A 179 5.15 -19.59 4.17
N LEU A 180 5.25 -20.19 5.37
CA LEU A 180 6.53 -20.66 5.90
C LEU A 180 7.10 -21.82 5.08
N LYS A 181 6.24 -22.74 4.60
CA LYS A 181 6.65 -23.85 3.73
C LYS A 181 7.19 -23.33 2.40
N ILE A 182 6.46 -22.43 1.74
CA ILE A 182 6.89 -21.82 0.47
C ILE A 182 8.27 -21.17 0.61
N LEU A 183 8.46 -20.38 1.67
CA LEU A 183 9.72 -19.67 1.90
C LEU A 183 10.90 -20.59 2.22
N LYS A 184 10.64 -21.78 2.77
CA LYS A 184 11.66 -22.79 3.01
C LYS A 184 12.09 -23.48 1.73
N ASP A 185 11.16 -23.62 0.77
CA ASP A 185 11.38 -24.32 -0.50
C ASP A 185 11.96 -23.43 -1.60
N LEU A 186 11.98 -22.09 -1.40
CA LEU A 186 12.55 -21.08 -2.30
C LEU A 186 14.04 -20.86 -2.07
#